data_d6e230890764f596f6cdc6ee2a056b24
#
_entry.id   d6e230890764f596f6cdc6ee2a056b24
#
_cell.length_a   1.000
_cell.length_b   1.000
_cell.length_c   1.000
_cell.angle_alpha   90.00
_cell.angle_beta   90.00
_cell.angle_gamma   90.00
#
_symmetry.space_group_name_H-M   'P 1'
#
loop_
_entity.id
_entity.type
_entity.pdbx_description
1 polymer ?
#
loop_
_entity_poly.entity_id
_entity_poly.type
_entity_poly.pdbx_seq_one_letter_code
_entity_poly.pdbx_strand_id
1 'polypeptide(L)'
;KIWDPNSGGIADYDEMDFVEVFGEVVSYNNNLQLNIKQLRKPFEDEYYVADYMPTTEKDVEGMYAELLMYVHQIGNKYLRELAERFYVKNDSFIQIFKGHSAAKSVHHSFAGGLLEHTLSILKFCEYLANTYPLLNRDLLYSAALFHDIGKTKELSAFPENDYTDGGQLLGHIIMGVEMIGEVIRDIDGFPEMLANELKHCIVSHHGEFEYGSPKKPAIPEAVALHYADATDAKLQTLTEIFKDKEGTEWLGFNRLFDSNLRKSSL
;
A
#
# COMPACT_ATOMS: atom_id res chain seq x y z
N LYS A 1 -2.55 23.39 -22.21
CA LYS A 1 -2.58 23.00 -23.64
C LYS A 1 -1.38 23.62 -24.35
N ILE A 2 -0.66 22.82 -25.13
CA ILE A 2 0.43 23.28 -25.98
C ILE A 2 -0.16 23.41 -27.38
N TRP A 3 -0.13 24.63 -27.96
CA TRP A 3 -0.70 24.89 -29.29
C TRP A 3 0.31 24.68 -30.41
N ASP A 4 1.59 24.89 -30.13
CA ASP A 4 2.68 24.66 -31.07
C ASP A 4 3.80 23.88 -30.37
N PRO A 5 3.71 22.52 -30.41
CA PRO A 5 4.68 21.64 -29.72
C PRO A 5 6.08 21.72 -30.35
N ASN A 6 6.21 22.23 -31.57
CA ASN A 6 7.49 22.37 -32.27
C ASN A 6 8.11 23.76 -32.11
N SER A 7 7.51 24.65 -31.30
CA SER A 7 8.09 25.98 -31.02
C SER A 7 9.39 25.83 -30.22
N GLY A 8 10.35 26.71 -30.46
CA GLY A 8 11.65 26.69 -29.76
C GLY A 8 11.59 26.93 -28.25
N GLY A 9 10.39 27.11 -27.68
CA GLY A 9 10.15 27.23 -26.23
C GLY A 9 9.65 25.95 -25.57
N ILE A 10 9.43 24.88 -26.32
CA ILE A 10 8.96 23.59 -25.80
C ILE A 10 10.08 22.56 -25.95
N ALA A 11 10.64 22.14 -24.82
CA ALA A 11 11.61 21.06 -24.77
C ALA A 11 10.92 19.70 -24.93
N ASP A 12 11.67 18.67 -25.35
CA ASP A 12 11.19 17.28 -25.40
C ASP A 12 10.86 16.80 -23.99
N TYR A 13 9.74 16.12 -23.85
CA TYR A 13 9.28 15.52 -22.59
C TYR A 13 8.55 14.22 -22.87
N ASP A 14 8.62 13.32 -21.90
CA ASP A 14 7.91 12.04 -21.91
C ASP A 14 6.87 11.99 -20.78
N GLU A 15 6.03 10.97 -20.80
CA GLU A 15 5.15 10.66 -19.70
C GLU A 15 5.96 10.44 -18.41
N MET A 16 5.47 10.95 -17.28
CA MET A 16 6.12 10.93 -15.97
C MET A 16 7.33 11.86 -15.78
N ASP A 17 7.71 12.63 -16.77
CA ASP A 17 8.72 13.69 -16.57
C ASP A 17 8.20 14.83 -15.68
N PHE A 18 9.03 15.30 -14.75
CA PHE A 18 8.80 16.60 -14.13
C PHE A 18 9.09 17.69 -15.12
N VAL A 19 8.16 18.62 -15.26
CA VAL A 19 8.30 19.71 -16.21
C VAL A 19 7.98 21.06 -15.54
N GLU A 20 8.81 22.06 -15.82
CA GLU A 20 8.48 23.43 -15.51
C GLU A 20 7.79 24.07 -16.70
N VAL A 21 6.63 24.67 -16.46
CA VAL A 21 5.84 25.29 -17.51
C VAL A 21 5.61 26.76 -17.25
N PHE A 22 5.72 27.59 -18.28
CA PHE A 22 5.32 28.97 -18.29
C PHE A 22 4.19 29.16 -19.29
N GLY A 23 3.11 29.85 -18.90
CA GLY A 23 1.95 30.02 -19.76
C GLY A 23 0.91 30.98 -19.19
N GLU A 24 -0.20 31.11 -19.90
CA GLU A 24 -1.32 31.97 -19.54
C GLU A 24 -2.54 31.14 -19.17
N VAL A 25 -3.16 31.50 -18.05
CA VAL A 25 -4.44 30.91 -17.66
C VAL A 25 -5.56 31.62 -18.39
N VAL A 26 -6.34 30.88 -19.18
CA VAL A 26 -7.49 31.39 -19.91
C VAL A 26 -8.76 30.63 -19.54
N SER A 27 -9.92 31.28 -19.68
CA SER A 27 -11.21 30.62 -19.53
C SER A 27 -11.71 30.20 -20.91
N TYR A 28 -12.01 28.89 -21.08
CA TYR A 28 -12.62 28.33 -22.27
C TYR A 28 -13.78 27.44 -21.89
N ASN A 29 -14.98 27.72 -22.39
CA ASN A 29 -16.22 27.02 -22.05
C ASN A 29 -16.45 26.87 -20.52
N ASN A 30 -16.24 27.94 -19.79
CA ASN A 30 -16.34 28.00 -18.31
C ASN A 30 -15.34 27.13 -17.55
N ASN A 31 -14.32 26.56 -18.20
CA ASN A 31 -13.23 25.83 -17.58
C ASN A 31 -11.93 26.64 -17.69
N LEU A 32 -11.13 26.65 -16.64
CA LEU A 32 -9.79 27.20 -16.68
C LEU A 32 -8.86 26.28 -17.47
N GLN A 33 -8.10 26.88 -18.37
CA GLN A 33 -7.12 26.20 -19.20
C GLN A 33 -5.78 26.95 -19.12
N LEU A 34 -4.68 26.23 -18.89
CA LEU A 34 -3.33 26.76 -19.01
C LEU A 34 -2.84 26.60 -20.46
N ASN A 35 -2.58 27.73 -21.13
CA ASN A 35 -1.93 27.77 -22.45
C ASN A 35 -0.42 27.86 -22.23
N ILE A 36 0.29 26.76 -22.43
CA ILE A 36 1.73 26.64 -22.19
C ILE A 36 2.48 27.27 -23.37
N LYS A 37 3.37 28.21 -23.07
CA LYS A 37 4.24 28.93 -24.03
C LYS A 37 5.67 28.42 -23.97
N GLN A 38 6.12 28.02 -22.78
CA GLN A 38 7.44 27.42 -22.55
C GLN A 38 7.32 26.20 -21.65
N LEU A 39 8.13 25.21 -21.94
CA LEU A 39 8.27 23.99 -21.17
C LEU A 39 9.72 23.55 -21.18
N ARG A 40 10.26 23.24 -20.00
CA ARG A 40 11.57 22.61 -19.85
C ARG A 40 11.53 21.51 -18.82
N LYS A 41 12.48 20.59 -18.88
CA LYS A 41 12.77 19.69 -17.77
C LYS A 41 13.59 20.46 -16.73
N PRO A 42 13.15 20.52 -15.45
CA PRO A 42 13.93 21.13 -14.38
C PRO A 42 15.14 20.26 -14.05
N PHE A 43 16.17 20.85 -13.42
CA PHE A 43 17.27 20.08 -12.83
C PHE A 43 16.79 19.39 -11.55
N GLU A 44 17.45 18.29 -11.13
CA GLU A 44 17.06 17.48 -9.97
C GLU A 44 17.03 18.25 -8.63
N ASP A 45 17.74 19.36 -8.54
CA ASP A 45 17.79 20.24 -7.37
C ASP A 45 16.75 21.38 -7.39
N GLU A 46 15.98 21.52 -8.47
CA GLU A 46 14.96 22.58 -8.62
C GLU A 46 13.56 22.15 -8.12
N TYR A 47 13.37 20.86 -7.78
CA TYR A 47 12.08 20.36 -7.29
C TYR A 47 12.28 19.21 -6.29
N TYR A 48 11.30 19.06 -5.40
CA TYR A 48 11.21 17.90 -4.52
C TYR A 48 10.12 16.97 -5.04
N VAL A 49 10.50 15.76 -5.39
CA VAL A 49 9.58 14.73 -5.93
C VAL A 49 8.36 14.54 -5.02
N ALA A 50 8.55 14.59 -3.71
CA ALA A 50 7.49 14.44 -2.72
C ALA A 50 6.40 15.52 -2.81
N ASP A 51 6.70 16.71 -3.34
CA ASP A 51 5.71 17.79 -3.47
C ASP A 51 4.68 17.55 -4.59
N TYR A 52 4.98 16.61 -5.48
CA TYR A 52 4.17 16.31 -6.67
C TYR A 52 3.51 14.93 -6.63
N MET A 53 3.79 14.15 -5.60
CA MET A 53 3.22 12.82 -5.44
C MET A 53 2.28 12.75 -4.23
N PRO A 54 1.19 12.01 -4.32
CA PRO A 54 0.39 11.74 -3.15
C PRO A 54 1.25 10.99 -2.13
N THR A 55 1.39 11.55 -0.94
CA THR A 55 2.12 10.99 0.19
C THR A 55 1.21 10.87 1.40
N THR A 56 1.55 9.95 2.31
CA THR A 56 0.87 9.92 3.60
C THR A 56 1.05 11.25 4.34
N GLU A 57 0.01 11.69 5.03
CA GLU A 57 0.07 12.87 5.92
C GLU A 57 0.68 12.53 7.29
N LYS A 58 0.95 11.23 7.55
CA LYS A 58 1.48 10.73 8.83
C LYS A 58 3.01 10.73 8.83
N ASP A 59 3.58 10.79 10.01
CA ASP A 59 5.02 10.66 10.22
C ASP A 59 5.50 9.24 9.88
N VAL A 60 6.19 9.08 8.75
CA VAL A 60 6.69 7.79 8.24
C VAL A 60 7.67 7.16 9.21
N GLU A 61 8.59 7.93 9.81
CA GLU A 61 9.57 7.41 10.76
C GLU A 61 8.90 6.98 12.06
N GLY A 62 7.92 7.75 12.54
CA GLY A 62 7.11 7.39 13.70
C GLY A 62 6.30 6.11 13.48
N MET A 63 5.65 5.97 12.30
CA MET A 63 4.94 4.74 11.92
C MET A 63 5.87 3.53 11.84
N TYR A 64 7.06 3.71 11.27
CA TYR A 64 8.03 2.64 11.16
C TYR A 64 8.58 2.21 12.53
N ALA A 65 8.86 3.16 13.41
CA ALA A 65 9.26 2.86 14.79
C ALA A 65 8.16 2.07 15.54
N GLU A 66 6.89 2.41 15.34
CA GLU A 66 5.76 1.67 15.90
C GLU A 66 5.66 0.25 15.31
N LEU A 67 5.86 0.07 14.00
CA LEU A 67 5.90 -1.25 13.36
C LEU A 67 7.01 -2.13 13.97
N LEU A 68 8.20 -1.58 14.22
CA LEU A 68 9.30 -2.30 14.86
C LEU A 68 8.97 -2.75 16.28
N MET A 69 8.10 -2.04 17.01
CA MET A 69 7.63 -2.52 18.32
C MET A 69 6.87 -3.85 18.17
N TYR A 70 6.05 -4.02 17.14
CA TYR A 70 5.37 -5.30 16.86
C TYR A 70 6.36 -6.40 16.48
N VAL A 71 7.37 -6.11 15.66
CA VAL A 71 8.44 -7.06 15.33
C VAL A 71 9.12 -7.58 16.60
N HIS A 72 9.47 -6.69 17.53
CA HIS A 72 10.13 -7.05 18.79
C HIS A 72 9.21 -7.78 19.78
N GLN A 73 7.90 -7.63 19.66
CA GLN A 73 6.92 -8.33 20.50
C GLN A 73 6.69 -9.80 20.06
N ILE A 74 7.11 -10.22 18.87
CA ILE A 74 7.02 -11.61 18.42
C ILE A 74 7.90 -12.49 19.33
N GLY A 75 7.29 -13.40 20.09
CA GLY A 75 7.98 -14.30 21.03
C GLY A 75 8.64 -15.51 20.33
N ASN A 76 8.03 -16.01 19.26
CA ASN A 76 8.56 -17.14 18.49
C ASN A 76 9.85 -16.74 17.78
N LYS A 77 10.95 -17.43 18.07
CA LYS A 77 12.29 -17.09 17.56
C LYS A 77 12.41 -17.12 16.03
N TYR A 78 11.72 -18.03 15.38
CA TYR A 78 11.77 -18.21 13.93
C TYR A 78 11.01 -17.10 13.21
N LEU A 79 9.80 -16.79 13.67
CA LEU A 79 9.00 -15.70 13.12
C LEU A 79 9.65 -14.35 13.39
N ARG A 80 10.24 -14.14 14.57
CA ARG A 80 11.00 -12.94 14.88
C ARG A 80 12.20 -12.79 13.97
N GLU A 81 13.02 -13.84 13.80
CA GLU A 81 14.18 -13.78 12.93
C GLU A 81 13.79 -13.47 11.48
N LEU A 82 12.71 -14.08 10.97
CA LEU A 82 12.17 -13.78 9.66
C LEU A 82 11.79 -12.28 9.56
N ALA A 83 11.04 -11.75 10.50
CA ALA A 83 10.64 -10.35 10.53
C ALA A 83 11.85 -9.41 10.63
N GLU A 84 12.84 -9.72 11.48
CA GLU A 84 14.06 -8.92 11.60
C GLU A 84 14.88 -8.91 10.31
N ARG A 85 14.93 -10.00 9.55
CA ARG A 85 15.65 -10.03 8.26
C ARG A 85 15.06 -9.10 7.23
N PHE A 86 13.76 -8.84 7.24
CA PHE A 86 13.11 -7.86 6.38
C PHE A 86 13.17 -6.44 6.97
N TYR A 87 12.66 -6.28 8.19
CA TYR A 87 12.35 -4.98 8.78
C TYR A 87 13.46 -4.40 9.66
N VAL A 88 14.58 -5.09 9.89
CA VAL A 88 15.69 -4.60 10.73
C VAL A 88 17.04 -4.70 10.03
N LYS A 89 17.26 -5.78 9.27
CA LYS A 89 18.58 -6.12 8.74
C LYS A 89 18.72 -5.86 7.23
N ASN A 90 17.67 -5.43 6.54
CA ASN A 90 17.66 -5.21 5.10
C ASN A 90 17.32 -3.76 4.77
N ASP A 91 18.33 -2.90 4.80
CA ASP A 91 18.17 -1.46 4.55
C ASP A 91 17.49 -1.15 3.22
N SER A 92 17.81 -1.92 2.17
CA SER A 92 17.21 -1.74 0.84
C SER A 92 15.70 -2.03 0.88
N PHE A 93 15.29 -3.14 1.48
CA PHE A 93 13.87 -3.47 1.64
C PHE A 93 13.14 -2.42 2.49
N ILE A 94 13.77 -1.99 3.59
CA ILE A 94 13.20 -0.98 4.50
C ILE A 94 12.88 0.31 3.75
N GLN A 95 13.80 0.81 2.94
CA GLN A 95 13.58 2.04 2.17
C GLN A 95 12.45 1.88 1.14
N ILE A 96 12.42 0.75 0.43
CA ILE A 96 11.36 0.45 -0.52
C ILE A 96 10.02 0.38 0.22
N PHE A 97 9.91 -0.40 1.29
CA PHE A 97 8.68 -0.62 2.06
C PHE A 97 8.11 0.68 2.64
N LYS A 98 8.98 1.54 3.19
CA LYS A 98 8.59 2.84 3.77
C LYS A 98 8.03 3.81 2.74
N GLY A 99 8.51 3.76 1.50
CA GLY A 99 8.10 4.66 0.42
C GLY A 99 7.00 4.09 -0.49
N HIS A 100 6.63 2.81 -0.33
CA HIS A 100 5.76 2.13 -1.28
C HIS A 100 4.29 2.43 -1.05
N SER A 101 3.48 2.37 -2.14
CA SER A 101 2.02 2.38 -2.07
C SER A 101 1.46 1.00 -1.72
N ALA A 102 0.26 0.97 -1.15
CA ALA A 102 -0.48 -0.28 -0.96
C ALA A 102 -1.36 -0.65 -2.17
N ALA A 103 -1.54 0.26 -3.13
CA ALA A 103 -2.37 0.02 -4.32
C ALA A 103 -2.00 0.98 -5.46
N LYS A 104 -2.40 0.63 -6.70
CA LYS A 104 -2.23 1.51 -7.87
C LYS A 104 -3.15 2.75 -7.82
N SER A 105 -4.42 2.60 -7.42
CA SER A 105 -5.43 3.65 -7.61
C SER A 105 -6.58 3.68 -6.60
N VAL A 106 -6.52 2.86 -5.54
CA VAL A 106 -7.53 2.81 -4.48
C VAL A 106 -6.87 3.05 -3.12
N HIS A 107 -7.55 2.81 -2.01
CA HIS A 107 -7.06 3.05 -0.65
C HIS A 107 -5.54 2.85 -0.49
N HIS A 108 -4.90 3.79 0.21
CA HIS A 108 -3.44 3.81 0.42
C HIS A 108 -2.59 3.86 -0.87
N SER A 109 -3.13 4.41 -1.99
CA SER A 109 -2.41 4.58 -3.27
C SER A 109 -1.47 5.79 -3.28
N PHE A 110 -0.72 5.98 -2.22
CA PHE A 110 0.24 7.07 -2.01
C PHE A 110 1.54 6.55 -1.40
N ALA A 111 2.60 7.35 -1.51
CA ALA A 111 3.90 7.01 -0.91
C ALA A 111 3.78 6.88 0.61
N GLY A 112 4.27 5.77 1.16
CA GLY A 112 4.08 5.39 2.57
C GLY A 112 2.78 4.65 2.87
N GLY A 113 1.92 4.45 1.86
CA GLY A 113 0.63 3.79 2.02
C GLY A 113 0.73 2.34 2.46
N LEU A 114 1.73 1.59 1.98
CA LEU A 114 1.96 0.21 2.39
C LEU A 114 2.34 0.09 3.86
N LEU A 115 3.21 0.97 4.35
CA LEU A 115 3.55 1.04 5.77
C LEU A 115 2.33 1.42 6.63
N GLU A 116 1.58 2.43 6.20
CA GLU A 116 0.39 2.89 6.91
C GLU A 116 -0.67 1.80 7.01
N HIS A 117 -0.97 1.11 5.91
CA HIS A 117 -1.88 -0.02 5.86
C HIS A 117 -1.41 -1.17 6.77
N THR A 118 -0.15 -1.62 6.61
CA THR A 118 0.41 -2.71 7.42
C THR A 118 0.32 -2.41 8.92
N LEU A 119 0.62 -1.17 9.31
CA LEU A 119 0.52 -0.75 10.71
C LEU A 119 -0.93 -0.73 11.21
N SER A 120 -1.88 -0.31 10.38
CA SER A 120 -3.30 -0.37 10.70
C SER A 120 -3.76 -1.81 10.94
N ILE A 121 -3.37 -2.74 10.06
CA ILE A 121 -3.67 -4.17 10.22
C ILE A 121 -3.06 -4.74 11.50
N LEU A 122 -1.81 -4.38 11.84
CA LEU A 122 -1.17 -4.80 13.08
C LEU A 122 -1.97 -4.37 14.32
N LYS A 123 -2.49 -3.14 14.35
CA LYS A 123 -3.36 -2.63 15.44
C LYS A 123 -4.67 -3.41 15.56
N PHE A 124 -5.31 -3.73 14.45
CA PHE A 124 -6.49 -4.61 14.43
C PHE A 124 -6.14 -6.01 14.94
N CYS A 125 -5.04 -6.57 14.48
CA CYS A 125 -4.57 -7.89 14.91
C CYS A 125 -4.22 -7.92 16.40
N GLU A 126 -3.65 -6.84 16.96
CA GLU A 126 -3.41 -6.72 18.39
C GLU A 126 -4.71 -6.76 19.20
N TYR A 127 -5.71 -5.98 18.78
CA TYR A 127 -7.03 -6.01 19.41
C TYR A 127 -7.64 -7.42 19.38
N LEU A 128 -7.59 -8.10 18.22
CA LEU A 128 -8.13 -9.44 18.03
C LEU A 128 -7.38 -10.46 18.89
N ALA A 129 -6.05 -10.44 18.92
CA ALA A 129 -5.24 -11.37 19.72
C ALA A 129 -5.47 -11.19 21.24
N ASN A 130 -5.69 -9.96 21.69
CA ASN A 130 -6.02 -9.67 23.08
C ASN A 130 -7.46 -10.08 23.46
N THR A 131 -8.38 -10.11 22.50
CA THR A 131 -9.79 -10.43 22.72
C THR A 131 -10.09 -11.93 22.59
N TYR A 132 -9.42 -12.60 21.68
CA TYR A 132 -9.68 -14.00 21.33
C TYR A 132 -8.46 -14.89 21.66
N PRO A 133 -8.45 -15.60 22.81
CA PRO A 133 -7.32 -16.43 23.23
C PRO A 133 -7.01 -17.62 22.31
N LEU A 134 -7.90 -17.94 21.37
CA LEU A 134 -7.70 -18.94 20.32
C LEU A 134 -6.57 -18.54 19.35
N LEU A 135 -6.34 -17.24 19.17
CA LEU A 135 -5.39 -16.72 18.19
C LEU A 135 -3.95 -16.81 18.70
N ASN A 136 -3.07 -17.37 17.89
CA ASN A 136 -1.64 -17.27 18.11
C ASN A 136 -1.14 -15.88 17.71
N ARG A 137 -0.81 -15.07 18.71
CA ARG A 137 -0.37 -13.68 18.54
C ARG A 137 0.84 -13.54 17.62
N ASP A 138 1.83 -14.41 17.78
CA ASP A 138 3.08 -14.33 17.03
C ASP A 138 2.86 -14.62 15.53
N LEU A 139 2.03 -15.65 15.25
CA LEU A 139 1.66 -15.97 13.87
C LEU A 139 0.81 -14.86 13.26
N LEU A 140 -0.15 -14.32 13.99
CA LEU A 140 -1.04 -13.26 13.49
C LEU A 140 -0.26 -11.96 13.20
N TYR A 141 0.67 -11.55 14.08
CA TYR A 141 1.52 -10.39 13.84
C TYR A 141 2.44 -10.60 12.64
N SER A 142 3.05 -11.79 12.54
CA SER A 142 3.87 -12.12 11.38
C SER A 142 3.05 -12.13 10.09
N ALA A 143 1.85 -12.68 10.12
CA ALA A 143 0.95 -12.67 8.98
C ALA A 143 0.57 -11.24 8.56
N ALA A 144 0.27 -10.35 9.51
CA ALA A 144 0.00 -8.94 9.24
C ALA A 144 1.21 -8.21 8.66
N LEU A 145 2.42 -8.50 9.13
CA LEU A 145 3.66 -7.92 8.58
C LEU A 145 3.91 -8.33 7.13
N PHE A 146 3.54 -9.56 6.76
CA PHE A 146 3.93 -10.15 5.48
C PHE A 146 2.83 -10.28 4.44
N HIS A 147 1.54 -10.02 4.77
CA HIS A 147 0.44 -10.29 3.85
C HIS A 147 0.60 -9.57 2.51
N ASP A 148 1.09 -8.36 2.54
CA ASP A 148 1.17 -7.44 1.41
C ASP A 148 2.59 -7.10 0.96
N ILE A 149 3.65 -7.73 1.52
CA ILE A 149 5.04 -7.38 1.14
C ILE A 149 5.33 -7.57 -0.34
N GLY A 150 4.61 -8.46 -1.00
CA GLY A 150 4.74 -8.70 -2.44
C GLY A 150 4.40 -7.46 -3.29
N LYS A 151 3.64 -6.51 -2.76
CA LYS A 151 3.35 -5.23 -3.42
C LYS A 151 4.61 -4.43 -3.73
N THR A 152 5.67 -4.60 -2.94
CA THR A 152 6.99 -4.01 -3.21
C THR A 152 7.65 -4.52 -4.50
N LYS A 153 7.15 -5.60 -5.09
CA LYS A 153 7.57 -6.14 -6.38
C LYS A 153 6.46 -6.08 -7.43
N GLU A 154 5.20 -6.12 -7.01
CA GLU A 154 4.03 -6.07 -7.88
C GLU A 154 3.91 -4.72 -8.58
N LEU A 155 4.14 -3.64 -7.84
CA LEU A 155 4.07 -2.27 -8.33
C LEU A 155 5.47 -1.68 -8.47
N SER A 156 5.65 -0.82 -9.48
CA SER A 156 6.85 0.00 -9.60
C SER A 156 6.86 1.11 -8.54
N ALA A 157 8.04 1.64 -8.28
CA ALA A 157 8.16 2.79 -7.37
C ALA A 157 7.50 4.05 -7.97
N PHE A 158 7.15 5.00 -7.11
CA PHE A 158 6.76 6.33 -7.56
C PHE A 158 7.90 6.98 -8.37
N PRO A 159 7.58 7.83 -9.37
CA PRO A 159 6.26 8.40 -9.69
C PRO A 159 5.33 7.49 -10.52
N GLU A 160 5.81 6.39 -11.05
CA GLU A 160 5.07 5.56 -12.00
C GLU A 160 3.90 4.82 -11.32
N ASN A 161 4.15 4.17 -10.19
CA ASN A 161 3.18 3.42 -9.39
C ASN A 161 2.26 2.52 -10.23
N ASP A 162 2.83 1.78 -11.19
CA ASP A 162 2.11 0.88 -12.08
C ASP A 162 2.54 -0.57 -11.87
N TYR A 163 1.75 -1.50 -12.41
CA TYR A 163 2.10 -2.92 -12.33
C TYR A 163 3.37 -3.22 -13.12
N THR A 164 4.30 -3.91 -12.48
CA THR A 164 5.43 -4.52 -13.19
C THR A 164 4.96 -5.71 -14.04
N ASP A 165 5.76 -6.16 -15.02
CA ASP A 165 5.45 -7.38 -15.79
C ASP A 165 5.24 -8.59 -14.86
N GLY A 166 6.11 -8.76 -13.87
CA GLY A 166 5.97 -9.80 -12.85
C GLY A 166 4.70 -9.63 -12.01
N GLY A 167 4.35 -8.38 -11.67
CA GLY A 167 3.13 -8.04 -10.95
C GLY A 167 1.87 -8.43 -11.71
N GLN A 168 1.83 -8.15 -13.01
CA GLN A 168 0.73 -8.56 -13.88
C GLN A 168 0.60 -10.08 -14.03
N LEU A 169 1.72 -10.80 -14.04
CA LEU A 169 1.73 -12.24 -14.25
C LEU A 169 1.45 -13.05 -12.97
N LEU A 170 1.95 -12.62 -11.83
CA LEU A 170 1.95 -13.39 -10.58
C LEU A 170 1.07 -12.77 -9.49
N GLY A 171 1.05 -11.44 -9.39
CA GLY A 171 0.40 -10.72 -8.30
C GLY A 171 1.16 -10.78 -6.97
N HIS A 172 0.87 -9.81 -6.08
CA HIS A 172 1.58 -9.66 -4.79
C HIS A 172 1.47 -10.87 -3.86
N ILE A 173 0.36 -11.61 -3.88
CA ILE A 173 0.17 -12.79 -3.01
C ILE A 173 1.25 -13.84 -3.28
N ILE A 174 1.45 -14.19 -4.55
CA ILE A 174 2.45 -15.20 -4.93
C ILE A 174 3.85 -14.67 -4.71
N MET A 175 4.12 -13.43 -5.14
CA MET A 175 5.42 -12.78 -4.91
C MET A 175 5.77 -12.68 -3.43
N GLY A 176 4.81 -12.35 -2.56
CA GLY A 176 5.01 -12.31 -1.11
C GLY A 176 5.37 -13.66 -0.52
N VAL A 177 4.67 -14.72 -0.93
CA VAL A 177 4.98 -16.10 -0.51
C VAL A 177 6.37 -16.53 -0.96
N GLU A 178 6.79 -16.17 -2.18
CA GLU A 178 8.14 -16.45 -2.67
C GLU A 178 9.19 -15.71 -1.85
N MET A 179 9.00 -14.40 -1.62
CA MET A 179 9.92 -13.56 -0.83
C MET A 179 10.17 -14.15 0.56
N ILE A 180 9.10 -14.45 1.32
CA ILE A 180 9.29 -15.07 2.64
C ILE A 180 9.84 -16.49 2.54
N GLY A 181 9.47 -17.24 1.51
CA GLY A 181 9.95 -18.60 1.28
C GLY A 181 11.46 -18.67 1.04
N GLU A 182 12.02 -17.69 0.35
CA GLU A 182 13.47 -17.55 0.17
C GLU A 182 14.18 -17.34 1.50
N VAL A 183 13.73 -16.40 2.31
CA VAL A 183 14.35 -16.09 3.60
C VAL A 183 14.15 -17.21 4.62
N ILE A 184 13.00 -17.89 4.63
CA ILE A 184 12.74 -19.05 5.51
C ILE A 184 13.74 -20.18 5.26
N ARG A 185 14.13 -20.44 4.00
CA ARG A 185 15.13 -21.49 3.69
C ARG A 185 16.51 -21.22 4.30
N ASP A 186 16.83 -19.96 4.55
CA ASP A 186 18.09 -19.51 5.13
C ASP A 186 18.06 -19.41 6.67
N ILE A 187 16.93 -19.76 7.32
CA ILE A 187 16.79 -19.83 8.77
C ILE A 187 16.86 -21.29 9.22
N ASP A 188 17.98 -21.65 9.86
CA ASP A 188 18.21 -23.01 10.32
C ASP A 188 17.10 -23.53 11.25
N GLY A 189 16.54 -24.68 10.88
CA GLY A 189 15.54 -25.37 11.70
C GLY A 189 14.19 -24.66 11.75
N PHE A 190 13.87 -23.78 10.81
CA PHE A 190 12.52 -23.20 10.72
C PHE A 190 11.49 -24.32 10.54
N PRO A 191 10.49 -24.45 11.45
CA PRO A 191 9.55 -25.56 11.37
C PRO A 191 8.69 -25.47 10.10
N GLU A 192 8.63 -26.58 9.34
CA GLU A 192 7.91 -26.63 8.06
C GLU A 192 6.41 -26.29 8.24
N MET A 193 5.77 -26.80 9.29
CA MET A 193 4.36 -26.51 9.56
C MET A 193 4.13 -25.03 9.82
N LEU A 194 4.99 -24.39 10.62
CA LEU A 194 4.90 -22.95 10.91
C LEU A 194 5.09 -22.10 9.63
N ALA A 195 6.02 -22.52 8.75
CA ALA A 195 6.19 -21.89 7.46
C ALA A 195 4.94 -22.00 6.58
N ASN A 196 4.30 -23.17 6.57
CA ASN A 196 3.07 -23.42 5.82
C ASN A 196 1.87 -22.65 6.38
N GLU A 197 1.74 -22.53 7.71
CA GLU A 197 0.72 -21.73 8.38
C GLU A 197 0.86 -20.23 8.07
N LEU A 198 2.08 -19.69 8.14
CA LEU A 198 2.34 -18.30 7.76
C LEU A 198 2.03 -18.05 6.27
N LYS A 199 2.51 -18.91 5.38
CA LYS A 199 2.21 -18.84 3.95
C LYS A 199 0.71 -18.95 3.69
N HIS A 200 0.01 -19.84 4.44
CA HIS A 200 -1.44 -19.97 4.34
C HIS A 200 -2.16 -18.64 4.67
N CYS A 201 -1.75 -17.94 5.72
CA CYS A 201 -2.30 -16.62 6.03
C CYS A 201 -2.14 -15.66 4.84
N ILE A 202 -0.97 -15.66 4.19
CA ILE A 202 -0.71 -14.79 3.04
C ILE A 202 -1.55 -15.19 1.82
N VAL A 203 -1.61 -16.48 1.44
CA VAL A 203 -2.38 -16.90 0.27
C VAL A 203 -3.89 -16.80 0.45
N SER A 204 -4.38 -16.60 1.66
CA SER A 204 -5.80 -16.55 1.95
C SER A 204 -6.30 -15.20 2.49
N HIS A 205 -5.45 -14.16 2.57
CA HIS A 205 -5.83 -12.90 3.22
C HIS A 205 -6.97 -12.16 2.49
N HIS A 206 -7.12 -12.28 1.17
CA HIS A 206 -8.28 -11.75 0.47
C HIS A 206 -9.60 -12.50 0.76
N GLY A 207 -9.55 -13.71 1.38
CA GLY A 207 -10.67 -14.45 1.89
C GLY A 207 -11.45 -15.26 0.86
N GLU A 208 -11.83 -14.66 -0.26
CA GLU A 208 -12.67 -15.28 -1.28
C GLU A 208 -11.92 -15.46 -2.61
N PHE A 209 -12.26 -16.52 -3.35
CA PHE A 209 -11.67 -16.79 -4.68
C PHE A 209 -11.97 -15.66 -5.67
N GLU A 210 -13.13 -15.02 -5.57
CA GLU A 210 -13.56 -13.91 -6.41
C GLU A 210 -12.69 -12.66 -6.21
N TYR A 211 -12.03 -12.55 -5.05
CA TYR A 211 -11.08 -11.48 -4.74
C TYR A 211 -9.63 -11.85 -5.06
N GLY A 212 -9.41 -12.96 -5.78
CA GLY A 212 -8.09 -13.41 -6.19
C GLY A 212 -7.32 -14.21 -5.12
N SER A 213 -7.97 -14.61 -4.04
CA SER A 213 -7.33 -15.45 -3.02
C SER A 213 -7.11 -16.87 -3.55
N PRO A 214 -5.87 -17.40 -3.59
CA PRO A 214 -5.62 -18.79 -4.01
C PRO A 214 -6.27 -19.85 -3.11
N LYS A 215 -6.52 -19.51 -1.83
CA LYS A 215 -7.16 -20.35 -0.82
C LYS A 215 -8.09 -19.53 0.04
N LYS A 216 -9.13 -20.17 0.59
CA LYS A 216 -9.94 -19.57 1.66
C LYS A 216 -9.23 -19.73 3.02
N PRO A 217 -9.41 -18.80 3.97
CA PRO A 217 -8.85 -18.91 5.31
C PRO A 217 -9.31 -20.21 6.01
N ALA A 218 -8.36 -21.01 6.49
CA ALA A 218 -8.61 -22.31 7.11
C ALA A 218 -8.12 -22.41 8.55
N ILE A 219 -7.38 -21.43 9.05
CA ILE A 219 -6.94 -21.33 10.45
C ILE A 219 -7.42 -20.00 11.06
N PRO A 220 -7.56 -19.93 12.39
CA PRO A 220 -8.10 -18.73 13.05
C PRO A 220 -7.37 -17.44 12.70
N GLU A 221 -6.05 -17.46 12.65
CA GLU A 221 -5.22 -16.30 12.33
C GLU A 221 -5.45 -15.80 10.90
N ALA A 222 -5.64 -16.72 9.95
CA ALA A 222 -5.95 -16.34 8.56
C ALA A 222 -7.34 -15.69 8.45
N VAL A 223 -8.32 -16.17 9.20
CA VAL A 223 -9.66 -15.55 9.29
C VAL A 223 -9.55 -14.17 9.92
N ALA A 224 -8.82 -14.03 11.02
CA ALA A 224 -8.63 -12.77 11.71
C ALA A 224 -7.93 -11.72 10.80
N LEU A 225 -6.87 -12.13 10.10
CA LEU A 225 -6.16 -11.28 9.14
C LEU A 225 -7.07 -10.81 8.01
N HIS A 226 -7.82 -11.72 7.39
CA HIS A 226 -8.75 -11.38 6.31
C HIS A 226 -9.74 -10.28 6.72
N TYR A 227 -10.38 -10.41 7.89
CA TYR A 227 -11.34 -9.40 8.34
C TYR A 227 -10.67 -8.09 8.78
N ALA A 228 -9.45 -8.13 9.32
CA ALA A 228 -8.70 -6.93 9.63
C ALA A 228 -8.39 -6.15 8.34
N ASP A 229 -7.85 -6.81 7.32
CA ASP A 229 -7.52 -6.25 6.02
C ASP A 229 -8.76 -5.71 5.30
N ALA A 230 -9.81 -6.51 5.16
CA ALA A 230 -11.06 -6.09 4.53
C ALA A 230 -11.72 -4.89 5.24
N THR A 231 -11.59 -4.79 6.57
CA THR A 231 -12.12 -3.68 7.36
C THR A 231 -11.33 -2.40 7.09
N ASP A 232 -10.00 -2.47 7.16
CA ASP A 232 -9.13 -1.32 6.90
C ASP A 232 -9.33 -0.78 5.48
N ALA A 233 -9.28 -1.65 4.47
CA ALA A 233 -9.49 -1.30 3.07
C ALA A 233 -10.81 -0.55 2.83
N LYS A 234 -11.91 -1.04 3.43
CA LYS A 234 -13.22 -0.40 3.29
C LYS A 234 -13.32 0.92 4.02
N LEU A 235 -12.82 1.00 5.26
CA LEU A 235 -12.88 2.23 6.05
C LEU A 235 -11.97 3.32 5.47
N GLN A 236 -10.79 2.95 4.98
CA GLN A 236 -9.90 3.89 4.31
C GLN A 236 -10.51 4.42 3.00
N THR A 237 -11.12 3.54 2.20
CA THR A 237 -11.86 3.96 0.99
C THR A 237 -12.98 4.94 1.34
N LEU A 238 -13.74 4.71 2.42
CA LEU A 238 -14.77 5.65 2.88
C LEU A 238 -14.16 6.97 3.35
N THR A 239 -13.03 6.93 4.05
CA THR A 239 -12.29 8.12 4.48
C THR A 239 -11.92 8.99 3.28
N GLU A 240 -11.39 8.40 2.22
CA GLU A 240 -11.04 9.12 0.99
C GLU A 240 -12.28 9.68 0.26
N ILE A 241 -13.35 8.88 0.14
CA ILE A 241 -14.61 9.32 -0.49
C ILE A 241 -15.19 10.54 0.24
N PHE A 242 -15.06 10.60 1.57
CA PHE A 242 -15.64 11.65 2.39
C PHE A 242 -14.66 12.78 2.76
N LYS A 243 -13.39 12.72 2.38
CA LYS A 243 -12.32 13.67 2.78
C LYS A 243 -12.73 15.13 2.54
N ASP A 244 -13.21 15.45 1.33
CA ASP A 244 -13.57 16.81 0.92
C ASP A 244 -15.09 17.04 0.86
N LYS A 245 -15.87 16.18 1.54
CA LYS A 245 -17.34 16.31 1.56
C LYS A 245 -17.81 16.90 2.89
N GLU A 246 -18.45 18.04 2.82
CA GLU A 246 -19.13 18.64 3.94
C GLU A 246 -20.61 18.19 3.96
N GLY A 247 -21.19 18.09 5.17
CA GLY A 247 -22.60 17.75 5.34
C GLY A 247 -22.92 16.26 5.32
N THR A 248 -24.21 15.95 5.37
CA THR A 248 -24.79 14.60 5.51
C THR A 248 -25.68 14.24 4.33
N GLU A 249 -25.42 14.80 3.16
CA GLU A 249 -26.17 14.50 1.95
C GLU A 249 -25.80 13.13 1.39
N TRP A 250 -26.73 12.54 0.66
CA TRP A 250 -26.47 11.30 -0.07
C TRP A 250 -25.57 11.55 -1.27
N LEU A 251 -24.46 10.82 -1.36
CA LEU A 251 -23.50 10.92 -2.48
C LEU A 251 -23.93 10.14 -3.72
N GLY A 252 -25.02 9.38 -3.64
CA GLY A 252 -25.47 8.48 -4.68
C GLY A 252 -24.85 7.09 -4.59
N PHE A 253 -25.11 6.27 -5.62
CA PHE A 253 -24.67 4.87 -5.67
C PHE A 253 -23.16 4.75 -5.88
N ASN A 254 -22.50 4.00 -5.02
CA ASN A 254 -21.08 3.67 -5.13
C ASN A 254 -20.91 2.17 -5.41
N ARG A 255 -20.22 1.84 -6.51
CA ARG A 255 -20.04 0.46 -6.98
C ARG A 255 -19.19 -0.40 -6.03
N LEU A 256 -18.20 0.19 -5.33
CA LEU A 256 -17.31 -0.54 -4.40
C LEU A 256 -18.07 -1.02 -3.15
N PHE A 257 -19.16 -0.35 -2.80
CA PHE A 257 -20.00 -0.67 -1.64
C PHE A 257 -21.34 -1.27 -2.02
N ASP A 258 -21.66 -1.31 -3.31
CA ASP A 258 -22.97 -1.73 -3.84
C ASP A 258 -24.15 -1.04 -3.09
N SER A 259 -23.96 0.24 -2.78
CA SER A 259 -24.89 1.01 -1.94
C SER A 259 -24.79 2.52 -2.19
N ASN A 260 -25.84 3.25 -1.79
CA ASN A 260 -25.77 4.69 -1.65
C ASN A 260 -25.04 5.06 -0.35
N LEU A 261 -24.14 6.05 -0.43
CA LEU A 261 -23.31 6.45 0.71
C LEU A 261 -23.70 7.83 1.23
N ARG A 262 -23.60 8.01 2.55
CA ARG A 262 -23.65 9.33 3.23
C ARG A 262 -22.87 9.29 4.53
N LYS A 263 -22.43 10.46 5.03
CA LYS A 263 -21.90 10.58 6.39
C LYS A 263 -23.02 10.45 7.42
N SER A 264 -22.68 9.97 8.62
CA SER A 264 -23.56 10.07 9.79
C SER A 264 -23.80 11.54 10.14
N SER A 265 -24.93 11.81 10.82
CA SER A 265 -25.34 13.17 11.22
C SER A 265 -24.85 13.58 12.61
N LEU A 266 -23.88 12.85 13.17
CA LEU A 266 -23.28 13.12 14.48
C LEU A 266 -22.02 13.97 14.34
#